data_2e53d239dd49a7442f9628d8837f81e9
#
_entry.id   2e53d239dd49a7442f9628d8837f81e9
#
_cell.length_a   1.000
_cell.length_b   1.000
_cell.length_c   1.000
_cell.angle_alpha   90.00
_cell.angle_beta   90.00
_cell.angle_gamma   90.00
#
_symmetry.space_group_name_H-M   'P 1'
#
loop_
_entity.id
_entity.type
_entity.pdbx_description
1 polymer ?
#
loop_
_entity_poly.entity_id
_entity_poly.type
_entity_poly.pdbx_seq_one_letter_code
_entity_poly.pdbx_strand_id
1 'polypeptide(L)'
;MSRFVITTTMALGLALSAGGSAQAADTKQLFDFYCAQCHGTAGDGKGINVTKDFATDPRNFTNAADMEKRSDDDIRSVIKDGGPSISKSPLMPPWGATLSAAEVDELLAYIRKLCKCKAK
;
A
#
# COMPACT_ATOMS: atom_id res chain seq x y z
N MET A 1 67.97 11.41 -16.68
CA MET A 1 66.87 11.89 -15.82
C MET A 1 65.57 11.48 -16.46
N SER A 2 65.00 10.34 -16.05
CA SER A 2 63.78 9.78 -16.65
C SER A 2 62.61 10.05 -15.72
N ARG A 3 61.61 10.84 -16.21
CA ARG A 3 60.41 11.17 -15.46
C ARG A 3 59.34 10.12 -15.76
N PHE A 4 59.04 9.30 -14.73
CA PHE A 4 57.88 8.42 -14.76
C PHE A 4 56.61 9.24 -14.47
N VAL A 5 55.66 9.24 -15.42
CA VAL A 5 54.30 9.79 -15.27
C VAL A 5 53.38 8.63 -14.88
N ILE A 6 52.90 8.65 -13.64
CA ILE A 6 51.92 7.69 -13.15
C ILE A 6 50.52 8.26 -13.45
N THR A 7 49.85 7.67 -14.43
CA THR A 7 48.44 7.96 -14.74
C THR A 7 47.54 7.13 -13.84
N THR A 8 46.91 7.79 -12.85
CA THR A 8 45.90 7.20 -11.96
C THR A 8 44.56 7.18 -12.69
N THR A 9 44.13 6.01 -13.12
CA THR A 9 42.79 5.78 -13.68
C THR A 9 41.79 5.66 -12.52
N MET A 10 40.93 6.65 -12.36
CA MET A 10 39.85 6.68 -11.41
C MET A 10 38.65 5.91 -11.99
N ALA A 11 38.43 4.68 -11.50
CA ALA A 11 37.28 3.88 -11.86
C ALA A 11 36.05 4.40 -11.11
N LEU A 12 35.11 5.01 -11.85
CA LEU A 12 33.82 5.47 -11.34
C LEU A 12 32.89 4.26 -11.21
N GLY A 13 32.77 3.72 -9.99
CA GLY A 13 31.87 2.62 -9.67
C GLY A 13 30.41 3.10 -9.68
N LEU A 14 29.62 2.60 -10.65
CA LEU A 14 28.17 2.80 -10.69
C LEU A 14 27.51 1.90 -9.63
N ALA A 15 27.11 2.46 -8.49
CA ALA A 15 26.32 1.74 -7.49
C ALA A 15 24.85 1.68 -7.98
N LEU A 16 24.41 0.51 -8.47
CA LEU A 16 22.99 0.24 -8.71
C LEU A 16 22.32 0.06 -7.34
N SER A 17 21.51 1.02 -6.94
CA SER A 17 20.66 0.93 -5.75
C SER A 17 19.46 0.02 -6.03
N ALA A 18 19.54 -1.23 -5.58
CA ALA A 18 18.41 -2.18 -5.55
C ALA A 18 17.47 -1.85 -4.36
N GLY A 19 16.79 -0.68 -4.40
CA GLY A 19 15.95 -0.22 -3.29
C GLY A 19 14.47 -0.66 -3.33
N GLY A 20 14.04 -1.38 -4.39
CA GLY A 20 12.61 -1.64 -4.58
C GLY A 20 12.03 -2.86 -3.85
N SER A 21 12.83 -3.83 -3.45
CA SER A 21 12.32 -5.12 -2.95
C SER A 21 11.98 -5.12 -1.46
N ALA A 22 12.73 -4.39 -0.64
CA ALA A 22 12.50 -4.32 0.81
C ALA A 22 11.20 -3.58 1.13
N GLN A 23 10.95 -2.44 0.49
CA GLN A 23 9.75 -1.62 0.70
C GLN A 23 8.44 -2.38 0.37
N ALA A 24 8.41 -3.14 -0.72
CA ALA A 24 7.22 -3.91 -1.09
C ALA A 24 6.91 -5.06 -0.12
N ALA A 25 7.92 -5.64 0.52
CA ALA A 25 7.75 -6.65 1.55
C ALA A 25 7.17 -6.03 2.84
N ASP A 26 7.66 -4.86 3.24
CA ASP A 26 7.18 -4.12 4.41
C ASP A 26 5.72 -3.70 4.26
N THR A 27 5.32 -3.18 3.08
CA THR A 27 3.94 -2.76 2.83
C THR A 27 2.96 -3.93 2.87
N LYS A 28 3.37 -5.11 2.38
CA LYS A 28 2.53 -6.31 2.51
C LYS A 28 2.36 -6.73 3.96
N GLN A 29 3.40 -6.69 4.77
CA GLN A 29 3.32 -6.99 6.20
C GLN A 29 2.43 -5.99 6.93
N LEU A 30 2.54 -4.71 6.59
CA LEU A 30 1.70 -3.64 7.11
C LEU A 30 0.22 -3.91 6.79
N PHE A 31 -0.08 -4.26 5.54
CA PHE A 31 -1.43 -4.63 5.10
C PHE A 31 -1.94 -5.88 5.83
N ASP A 32 -1.13 -6.92 5.94
CA ASP A 32 -1.50 -8.17 6.60
C ASP A 32 -1.81 -7.93 8.08
N PHE A 33 -1.08 -7.03 8.74
CA PHE A 33 -1.27 -6.75 10.16
C PHE A 33 -2.52 -5.90 10.44
N TYR A 34 -2.71 -4.79 9.71
CA TYR A 34 -3.78 -3.83 10.00
C TYR A 34 -5.06 -4.04 9.19
N CYS A 35 -4.98 -4.59 7.98
CA CYS A 35 -6.08 -4.58 7.03
C CYS A 35 -6.66 -5.97 6.74
N ALA A 36 -5.79 -7.00 6.67
CA ALA A 36 -6.19 -8.33 6.22
C ALA A 36 -7.16 -9.04 7.14
N GLN A 37 -7.26 -8.64 8.42
CA GLN A 37 -8.20 -9.20 9.37
C GLN A 37 -9.66 -9.08 8.88
N CYS A 38 -9.96 -8.00 8.16
CA CYS A 38 -11.27 -7.78 7.54
C CYS A 38 -11.22 -7.91 6.02
N HIS A 39 -10.18 -7.37 5.38
CA HIS A 39 -10.09 -7.33 3.92
C HIS A 39 -9.52 -8.60 3.27
N GLY A 40 -9.04 -9.57 4.07
CA GLY A 40 -8.39 -10.79 3.59
C GLY A 40 -6.93 -10.56 3.16
N THR A 41 -6.07 -11.55 3.29
CA THR A 41 -4.66 -11.48 2.90
C THR A 41 -4.45 -11.30 1.39
N ALA A 42 -5.46 -11.71 0.59
CA ALA A 42 -5.53 -11.46 -0.84
C ALA A 42 -6.24 -10.14 -1.18
N GLY A 43 -6.80 -9.43 -0.19
CA GLY A 43 -7.59 -8.22 -0.40
C GLY A 43 -8.97 -8.48 -1.00
N ASP A 44 -9.49 -9.69 -0.90
CA ASP A 44 -10.76 -10.14 -1.50
C ASP A 44 -12.00 -9.83 -0.65
N GLY A 45 -11.82 -9.17 0.50
CA GLY A 45 -12.89 -8.83 1.43
C GLY A 45 -13.32 -9.98 2.37
N LYS A 46 -12.55 -11.07 2.39
CA LYS A 46 -12.87 -12.30 3.16
C LYS A 46 -11.89 -12.53 4.31
N GLY A 47 -11.67 -11.48 5.11
CA GLY A 47 -10.82 -11.59 6.29
C GLY A 47 -11.43 -12.46 7.39
N ILE A 48 -10.59 -12.94 8.29
CA ILE A 48 -10.98 -13.84 9.37
C ILE A 48 -12.02 -13.24 10.33
N ASN A 49 -12.06 -11.91 10.44
CA ASN A 49 -13.04 -11.21 11.29
C ASN A 49 -14.40 -11.01 10.61
N VAL A 50 -14.52 -11.33 9.31
CA VAL A 50 -15.79 -11.17 8.59
C VAL A 50 -16.72 -12.33 8.96
N THR A 51 -17.89 -11.99 9.51
CA THR A 51 -18.94 -12.95 9.85
C THR A 51 -20.18 -12.68 9.03
N LYS A 52 -21.12 -13.64 9.01
CA LYS A 52 -22.43 -13.48 8.36
C LYS A 52 -23.29 -12.35 8.94
N ASP A 53 -22.93 -11.88 10.15
CA ASP A 53 -23.65 -10.80 10.85
C ASP A 53 -23.11 -9.40 10.53
N PHE A 54 -22.10 -9.30 9.63
CA PHE A 54 -21.62 -8.01 9.16
C PHE A 54 -22.70 -7.32 8.32
N ALA A 55 -23.10 -6.12 8.75
CA ALA A 55 -24.08 -5.31 8.03
C ALA A 55 -23.59 -4.84 6.65
N THR A 56 -22.28 -4.81 6.45
CA THR A 56 -21.63 -4.42 5.19
C THR A 56 -20.31 -5.17 5.05
N ASP A 57 -20.15 -5.87 3.95
CA ASP A 57 -18.89 -6.57 3.66
C ASP A 57 -17.73 -5.60 3.46
N PRO A 58 -16.53 -5.95 3.94
CA PRO A 58 -15.32 -5.21 3.61
C PRO A 58 -15.12 -5.13 2.10
N ARG A 59 -14.55 -4.00 1.64
CA ARG A 59 -14.28 -3.81 0.21
C ARG A 59 -13.38 -4.92 -0.33
N ASN A 60 -13.81 -5.53 -1.42
CA ASN A 60 -12.98 -6.42 -2.23
C ASN A 60 -12.05 -5.58 -3.11
N PHE A 61 -10.77 -5.54 -2.78
CA PHE A 61 -9.75 -4.78 -3.51
C PHE A 61 -9.33 -5.45 -4.82
N THR A 62 -9.72 -6.71 -5.07
CA THR A 62 -9.41 -7.39 -6.33
C THR A 62 -10.43 -7.10 -7.43
N ASN A 63 -11.56 -6.47 -7.09
CA ASN A 63 -12.58 -6.07 -8.05
C ASN A 63 -12.21 -4.74 -8.73
N ALA A 64 -11.56 -4.81 -9.90
CA ALA A 64 -11.11 -3.63 -10.63
C ALA A 64 -12.26 -2.66 -10.97
N ALA A 65 -13.41 -3.17 -11.42
CA ALA A 65 -14.55 -2.35 -11.83
C ALA A 65 -15.13 -1.51 -10.69
N ASP A 66 -15.06 -2.00 -9.45
CA ASP A 66 -15.49 -1.27 -8.27
C ASP A 66 -14.39 -0.32 -7.75
N MET A 67 -13.12 -0.75 -7.84
CA MET A 67 -12.00 0.03 -7.34
C MET A 67 -11.66 1.24 -8.24
N GLU A 68 -11.88 1.16 -9.55
CA GLU A 68 -11.73 2.28 -10.47
C GLU A 68 -12.67 3.46 -10.18
N LYS A 69 -13.81 3.20 -9.56
CA LYS A 69 -14.78 4.21 -9.15
C LYS A 69 -14.39 4.97 -7.87
N ARG A 70 -13.30 4.58 -7.23
CA ARG A 70 -12.79 5.20 -5.99
C ARG A 70 -11.59 6.05 -6.34
N SER A 71 -11.63 7.31 -5.95
CA SER A 71 -10.46 8.17 -6.08
C SER A 71 -9.34 7.73 -5.13
N ASP A 72 -8.12 8.14 -5.42
CA ASP A 72 -7.00 7.90 -4.50
C ASP A 72 -7.19 8.65 -3.18
N ASP A 73 -7.82 9.83 -3.23
CA ASP A 73 -8.13 10.61 -2.04
C ASP A 73 -9.21 9.96 -1.17
N ASP A 74 -10.24 9.32 -1.76
CA ASP A 74 -11.21 8.51 -1.01
C ASP A 74 -10.52 7.36 -0.27
N ILE A 75 -9.59 6.68 -0.95
CA ILE A 75 -8.85 5.56 -0.32
C ILE A 75 -7.96 6.07 0.80
N ARG A 76 -7.24 7.18 0.62
CA ARG A 76 -6.44 7.81 1.69
C ARG A 76 -7.33 8.22 2.87
N SER A 77 -8.44 8.88 2.59
CA SER A 77 -9.37 9.35 3.62
C SER A 77 -9.94 8.19 4.42
N VAL A 78 -10.39 7.11 3.77
CA VAL A 78 -10.94 5.96 4.50
C VAL A 78 -9.88 5.23 5.34
N ILE A 79 -8.63 5.17 4.91
CA ILE A 79 -7.55 4.61 5.72
C ILE A 79 -7.27 5.50 6.93
N LYS A 80 -7.14 6.81 6.73
CA LYS A 80 -6.80 7.75 7.81
C LYS A 80 -7.93 7.96 8.79
N ASP A 81 -9.13 8.21 8.28
CA ASP A 81 -10.25 8.78 9.04
C ASP A 81 -11.40 7.79 9.22
N GLY A 82 -11.26 6.55 8.71
CA GLY A 82 -12.25 5.49 8.81
C GLY A 82 -13.37 5.56 7.78
N GLY A 83 -14.21 4.54 7.77
CA GLY A 83 -15.32 4.42 6.82
C GLY A 83 -16.32 5.59 6.82
N PRO A 84 -16.69 6.17 7.96
CA PRO A 84 -17.59 7.32 8.01
C PRO A 84 -17.10 8.54 7.23
N SER A 85 -15.79 8.73 7.05
CA SER A 85 -15.22 9.87 6.31
C SER A 85 -15.66 9.93 4.84
N ILE A 86 -16.02 8.78 4.28
CA ILE A 86 -16.53 8.64 2.92
C ILE A 86 -17.95 8.06 2.88
N SER A 87 -18.74 8.27 3.94
CA SER A 87 -20.12 7.77 4.11
C SER A 87 -20.21 6.24 3.98
N LYS A 88 -19.26 5.52 4.57
CA LYS A 88 -19.20 4.05 4.63
C LYS A 88 -19.28 3.56 6.09
N SER A 89 -19.22 2.24 6.24
CA SER A 89 -19.40 1.56 7.53
C SER A 89 -18.40 2.02 8.60
N PRO A 90 -18.86 2.27 9.85
CA PRO A 90 -17.98 2.56 10.98
C PRO A 90 -17.12 1.35 11.40
N LEU A 91 -17.38 0.16 10.86
CA LEU A 91 -16.55 -1.03 11.09
C LEU A 91 -15.14 -0.89 10.50
N MET A 92 -14.95 0.01 9.51
CA MET A 92 -13.62 0.41 9.06
C MET A 92 -13.09 1.51 10.00
N PRO A 93 -12.16 1.20 10.91
CA PRO A 93 -11.66 2.16 11.88
C PRO A 93 -10.67 3.16 11.25
N PRO A 94 -10.45 4.32 11.88
CA PRO A 94 -9.43 5.27 11.45
C PRO A 94 -8.03 4.79 11.88
N TRP A 95 -7.07 4.88 10.97
CA TRP A 95 -5.67 4.51 11.21
C TRP A 95 -4.71 5.70 11.22
N GLY A 96 -5.20 6.93 11.04
CA GLY A 96 -4.37 8.12 10.91
C GLY A 96 -3.53 8.48 12.14
N ALA A 97 -3.90 7.99 13.33
CA ALA A 97 -3.08 8.15 14.53
C ALA A 97 -1.96 7.08 14.65
N THR A 98 -2.04 6.00 13.87
CA THR A 98 -1.13 4.85 13.94
C THR A 98 -0.17 4.84 12.75
N LEU A 99 -0.68 5.16 11.55
CA LEU A 99 0.07 5.13 10.29
C LEU A 99 0.54 6.53 9.90
N SER A 100 1.79 6.62 9.45
CA SER A 100 2.32 7.84 8.84
C SER A 100 1.67 8.09 7.46
N ALA A 101 1.78 9.31 6.96
CA ALA A 101 1.31 9.65 5.62
C ALA A 101 1.99 8.81 4.52
N ALA A 102 3.27 8.48 4.69
CA ALA A 102 4.01 7.63 3.76
C ALA A 102 3.46 6.20 3.74
N GLU A 103 3.18 5.61 4.90
CA GLU A 103 2.58 4.28 5.00
C GLU A 103 1.18 4.23 4.40
N VAL A 104 0.39 5.29 4.55
CA VAL A 104 -0.93 5.41 3.90
C VAL A 104 -0.79 5.43 2.37
N ASP A 105 0.18 6.16 1.82
CA ASP A 105 0.45 6.20 0.39
C ASP A 105 0.96 4.85 -0.14
N GLU A 106 1.78 4.16 0.61
CA GLU A 106 2.24 2.81 0.28
C GLU A 106 1.10 1.79 0.29
N LEU A 107 0.21 1.86 1.27
CA LEU A 107 -1.00 1.02 1.32
C LEU A 107 -1.94 1.32 0.15
N LEU A 108 -2.13 2.59 -0.22
CA LEU A 108 -2.88 2.95 -1.42
C LEU A 108 -2.27 2.31 -2.67
N ALA A 109 -0.95 2.44 -2.85
CA ALA A 109 -0.26 1.83 -3.99
C ALA A 109 -0.40 0.30 -4.00
N TYR A 110 -0.33 -0.33 -2.82
CA TYR A 110 -0.56 -1.76 -2.66
C TYR A 110 -1.98 -2.18 -3.04
N ILE A 111 -3.00 -1.45 -2.58
CA ILE A 111 -4.41 -1.68 -2.93
C ILE A 111 -4.62 -1.54 -4.45
N ARG A 112 -4.02 -0.52 -5.09
CA ARG A 112 -4.07 -0.34 -6.55
C ARG A 112 -3.39 -1.49 -7.30
N LYS A 113 -2.36 -2.08 -6.73
CA LYS A 113 -1.71 -3.28 -7.27
C LYS A 113 -2.60 -4.51 -7.17
N LEU A 114 -3.35 -4.67 -6.07
CA LEU A 114 -4.31 -5.78 -5.90
C LEU A 114 -5.41 -5.75 -6.96
N CYS A 115 -6.00 -4.59 -7.25
CA CYS A 115 -7.00 -4.46 -8.32
C CYS A 115 -6.41 -4.41 -9.73
N LYS A 116 -5.09 -4.19 -9.88
CA LYS A 116 -4.44 -3.90 -11.16
C LYS A 116 -5.12 -2.73 -11.90
N CYS A 117 -5.56 -1.72 -11.16
CA CYS A 117 -6.38 -0.63 -11.65
C CYS A 117 -5.90 0.74 -11.13
N LYS A 118 -6.38 1.81 -11.79
CA LYS A 118 -6.24 3.21 -11.36
C LYS A 118 -7.62 3.81 -11.17
N ALA A 119 -7.71 4.94 -10.48
CA ALA A 119 -8.92 5.75 -10.46
C ALA A 119 -9.26 6.23 -11.90
N LYS A 120 -10.53 6.24 -12.23
CA LYS A 120 -11.05 6.84 -13.47
C LYS A 120 -11.47 8.27 -13.24
#